data_2828a2cf939ac173f3f49f8c06e049a8
#
_entry.id   2828a2cf939ac173f3f49f8c06e049a8
#
_cell.length_a   1.000
_cell.length_b   1.000
_cell.length_c   1.000
_cell.angle_alpha   90.00
_cell.angle_beta   90.00
_cell.angle_gamma   90.00
#
_symmetry.space_group_name_H-M   'P 1'
#
loop_
_entity.id
_entity.type
_entity.pdbx_description
1 polymer ?
#
loop_
_entity_poly.entity_id
_entity_poly.type
_entity_poly.pdbx_seq_one_letter_code
_entity_poly.pdbx_strand_id
1 'polypeptide(L)'
;MDVSIIYVNYNSSNLIINSINSVIELTNGVSYEIIIVDNNSRTEEKNKLKNYCNNNNITLIESNKNLGFGKANNLGSKYAKGEYLFFLNPDTYLINNAIKKLFIFAKNNNISTCGANLFTHTHKPTLSYWMLTPSISDEISALLCNIPLKIRYLNSHEHNLTATPKEVAFITGADLMIQKKLFFQVNGFDEDFFMYFEETDLQHRIKNLGYKIYNIPSAKIVHLESQTLSSRTQKIQLFLESRRKFYLKNHTITQFKIANTILKLSCIIRISIFYILQKTEKVNYWKTILHQCS
;
A
#
# COMPACT_ATOMS: atom_id res chain seq x y z
N MET A 1 2.02 -7.88 -23.80
CA MET A 1 1.68 -6.83 -22.81
C MET A 1 2.60 -6.99 -21.62
N ASP A 2 3.37 -5.95 -21.28
CA ASP A 2 4.35 -6.04 -20.20
C ASP A 2 3.68 -5.80 -18.84
N VAL A 3 2.87 -4.75 -18.71
CA VAL A 3 2.28 -4.35 -17.43
C VAL A 3 0.78 -4.12 -17.56
N SER A 4 -0.01 -4.65 -16.62
CA SER A 4 -1.40 -4.26 -16.39
C SER A 4 -1.45 -3.38 -15.15
N ILE A 5 -1.84 -2.12 -15.33
CA ILE A 5 -1.99 -1.15 -14.25
C ILE A 5 -3.42 -1.25 -13.74
N ILE A 6 -3.59 -1.55 -12.45
CA ILE A 6 -4.88 -1.80 -11.84
C ILE A 6 -5.15 -0.72 -10.80
N TYR A 7 -6.28 -0.05 -10.96
CA TYR A 7 -6.79 0.96 -10.05
C TYR A 7 -8.09 0.50 -9.39
N VAL A 8 -8.27 0.86 -8.14
CA VAL A 8 -9.56 0.73 -7.44
C VAL A 8 -10.09 2.14 -7.18
N ASN A 9 -11.24 2.45 -7.76
CA ASN A 9 -11.93 3.72 -7.56
C ASN A 9 -13.05 3.58 -6.53
N TYR A 10 -13.08 4.47 -5.54
CA TYR A 10 -14.23 4.66 -4.66
C TYR A 10 -14.43 6.15 -4.37
N ASN A 11 -15.36 6.79 -5.08
CA ASN A 11 -15.67 8.23 -4.98
C ASN A 11 -14.42 9.13 -5.17
N SER A 12 -13.51 8.78 -6.07
CA SER A 12 -12.23 9.49 -6.29
C SER A 12 -11.91 9.69 -7.78
N SER A 13 -12.92 9.88 -8.63
CA SER A 13 -12.76 9.96 -10.09
C SER A 13 -11.79 11.05 -10.53
N ASN A 14 -11.76 12.20 -9.85
CA ASN A 14 -10.80 13.26 -10.18
C ASN A 14 -9.35 12.84 -9.92
N LEU A 15 -9.10 12.18 -8.80
CA LEU A 15 -7.76 11.73 -8.43
C LEU A 15 -7.25 10.67 -9.40
N ILE A 16 -8.09 9.68 -9.71
CA ILE A 16 -7.70 8.59 -10.61
C ILE A 16 -7.46 9.09 -12.05
N ILE A 17 -8.25 10.05 -12.55
CA ILE A 17 -8.03 10.67 -13.84
C ILE A 17 -6.67 11.38 -13.88
N ASN A 18 -6.32 12.14 -12.84
CA ASN A 18 -5.03 12.81 -12.75
C ASN A 18 -3.87 11.79 -12.68
N SER A 19 -4.05 10.70 -11.93
CA SER A 19 -3.07 9.60 -11.88
C SER A 19 -2.86 8.99 -13.26
N ILE A 20 -3.92 8.65 -13.96
CA ILE A 20 -3.87 8.06 -15.30
C ILE A 20 -3.23 9.02 -16.32
N ASN A 21 -3.53 10.31 -16.27
CA ASN A 21 -2.89 11.29 -17.15
C ASN A 21 -1.37 11.30 -16.95
N SER A 22 -0.87 11.21 -15.72
CA SER A 22 0.56 11.11 -15.44
C SER A 22 1.18 9.79 -15.97
N VAL A 23 0.42 8.69 -15.93
CA VAL A 23 0.84 7.41 -16.51
C VAL A 23 0.96 7.53 -18.02
N ILE A 24 -0.04 8.09 -18.71
CA ILE A 24 -0.04 8.27 -20.17
C ILE A 24 1.11 9.18 -20.60
N GLU A 25 1.34 10.28 -19.89
CA GLU A 25 2.37 11.26 -20.21
C GLU A 25 3.80 10.71 -20.01
N LEU A 26 4.04 10.01 -18.89
CA LEU A 26 5.39 9.66 -18.47
C LEU A 26 5.81 8.21 -18.75
N THR A 27 4.89 7.34 -19.21
CA THR A 27 5.22 5.95 -19.47
C THR A 27 5.48 5.72 -20.95
N ASN A 28 6.73 5.40 -21.27
CA ASN A 28 7.14 5.06 -22.65
C ASN A 28 8.16 3.91 -22.65
N GLY A 29 8.24 3.19 -23.78
CA GLY A 29 9.17 2.07 -23.98
C GLY A 29 8.85 0.82 -23.11
N VAL A 30 7.58 0.67 -22.73
CA VAL A 30 6.96 -0.50 -22.11
C VAL A 30 5.50 -0.57 -22.58
N SER A 31 5.02 -1.76 -22.91
CA SER A 31 3.61 -1.95 -23.29
C SER A 31 2.73 -2.12 -22.06
N TYR A 32 1.66 -1.34 -21.96
CA TYR A 32 0.78 -1.40 -20.79
C TYR A 32 -0.70 -1.28 -21.17
N GLU A 33 -1.55 -1.73 -20.27
CA GLU A 33 -2.99 -1.49 -20.26
C GLU A 33 -3.40 -0.92 -18.91
N ILE A 34 -4.55 -0.24 -18.88
CA ILE A 34 -5.13 0.30 -17.65
C ILE A 34 -6.48 -0.38 -17.41
N ILE A 35 -6.66 -0.87 -16.19
CA ILE A 35 -7.88 -1.52 -15.73
C ILE A 35 -8.33 -0.78 -14.46
N ILE A 36 -9.58 -0.33 -14.45
CA ILE A 36 -10.17 0.35 -13.32
C ILE A 36 -11.31 -0.50 -12.78
N VAL A 37 -11.33 -0.73 -11.49
CA VAL A 37 -12.48 -1.31 -10.78
C VAL A 37 -13.18 -0.19 -10.03
N ASP A 38 -14.37 0.20 -10.50
CA ASP A 38 -15.24 1.08 -9.72
C ASP A 38 -15.90 0.29 -8.61
N ASN A 39 -15.53 0.61 -7.39
CA ASN A 39 -15.88 -0.14 -6.20
C ASN A 39 -17.20 0.35 -5.57
N ASN A 40 -18.25 0.51 -6.41
CA ASN A 40 -19.56 1.04 -6.05
C ASN A 40 -19.54 2.52 -5.63
N SER A 41 -18.94 3.36 -6.46
CA SER A 41 -18.98 4.83 -6.29
C SER A 41 -20.39 5.40 -6.53
N ARG A 42 -20.58 6.66 -6.15
CA ARG A 42 -21.80 7.42 -6.45
C ARG A 42 -22.00 7.54 -7.96
N THR A 43 -23.23 7.67 -8.39
CA THR A 43 -23.60 7.70 -9.82
C THR A 43 -22.85 8.78 -10.62
N GLU A 44 -22.67 9.97 -10.03
CA GLU A 44 -21.95 11.07 -10.65
C GLU A 44 -20.47 10.71 -10.90
N GLU A 45 -19.79 10.14 -9.91
CA GLU A 45 -18.40 9.68 -9.98
C GLU A 45 -18.23 8.58 -11.03
N LYS A 46 -19.17 7.61 -11.05
CA LYS A 46 -19.19 6.53 -12.05
C LYS A 46 -19.33 7.06 -13.47
N ASN A 47 -20.31 7.95 -13.69
CA ASN A 47 -20.58 8.51 -15.02
C ASN A 47 -19.36 9.29 -15.54
N LYS A 48 -18.73 10.08 -14.69
CA LYS A 48 -17.52 10.81 -15.02
C LYS A 48 -16.39 9.85 -15.46
N LEU A 49 -16.17 8.81 -14.65
CA LEU A 49 -15.12 7.83 -14.92
C LEU A 49 -15.42 7.03 -16.20
N LYS A 50 -16.66 6.63 -16.40
CA LYS A 50 -17.11 5.90 -17.59
C LYS A 50 -16.88 6.71 -18.89
N ASN A 51 -17.23 7.99 -18.88
CA ASN A 51 -16.96 8.88 -20.01
C ASN A 51 -15.46 8.99 -20.31
N TYR A 52 -14.64 9.15 -19.27
CA TYR A 52 -13.19 9.21 -19.41
C TYR A 52 -12.61 7.89 -19.98
N CYS A 53 -13.03 6.75 -19.47
CA CYS A 53 -12.57 5.44 -19.92
C CYS A 53 -12.90 5.16 -21.37
N ASN A 54 -14.12 5.47 -21.80
CA ASN A 54 -14.57 5.30 -23.20
C ASN A 54 -13.70 6.10 -24.19
N ASN A 55 -13.32 7.34 -23.81
CA ASN A 55 -12.51 8.20 -24.66
C ASN A 55 -11.03 7.79 -24.72
N ASN A 56 -10.55 7.00 -23.76
CA ASN A 56 -9.13 6.64 -23.62
C ASN A 56 -8.86 5.13 -23.79
N ASN A 57 -9.86 4.33 -24.23
CA ASN A 57 -9.74 2.87 -24.39
C ASN A 57 -9.25 2.16 -23.12
N ILE A 58 -9.80 2.54 -21.97
CA ILE A 58 -9.49 2.01 -20.65
C ILE A 58 -10.55 1.00 -20.23
N THR A 59 -10.16 -0.14 -19.71
CA THR A 59 -11.09 -1.16 -19.19
C THR A 59 -11.69 -0.70 -17.87
N LEU A 60 -13.01 -0.52 -17.82
CA LEU A 60 -13.75 -0.20 -16.59
C LEU A 60 -14.61 -1.41 -16.18
N ILE A 61 -14.47 -1.83 -14.92
CA ILE A 61 -15.25 -2.89 -14.30
C ILE A 61 -16.05 -2.27 -13.16
N GLU A 62 -17.37 -2.37 -13.23
CA GLU A 62 -18.25 -1.80 -12.20
C GLU A 62 -18.65 -2.89 -11.18
N SER A 63 -18.38 -2.67 -9.91
CA SER A 63 -18.89 -3.50 -8.83
C SER A 63 -20.21 -2.94 -8.29
N ASN A 64 -21.13 -3.82 -7.90
CA ASN A 64 -22.41 -3.45 -7.30
C ASN A 64 -22.36 -3.22 -5.77
N LYS A 65 -21.18 -3.41 -5.16
CA LYS A 65 -20.91 -3.17 -3.75
C LYS A 65 -19.46 -2.79 -3.52
N ASN A 66 -19.17 -2.11 -2.40
CA ASN A 66 -17.80 -1.85 -1.99
C ASN A 66 -17.15 -3.15 -1.48
N LEU A 67 -16.19 -3.66 -2.25
CA LEU A 67 -15.49 -4.92 -1.98
C LEU A 67 -14.30 -4.76 -1.02
N GLY A 68 -13.89 -3.53 -0.69
CA GLY A 68 -12.60 -3.23 -0.09
C GLY A 68 -11.47 -3.20 -1.12
N PHE A 69 -10.24 -2.97 -0.67
CA PHE A 69 -9.10 -2.77 -1.57
C PHE A 69 -8.62 -4.08 -2.22
N GLY A 70 -8.29 -5.08 -1.42
CA GLY A 70 -7.70 -6.34 -1.91
C GLY A 70 -8.62 -7.10 -2.86
N LYS A 71 -9.89 -7.25 -2.49
CA LYS A 71 -10.89 -7.97 -3.29
C LYS A 71 -11.21 -7.25 -4.61
N ALA A 72 -11.24 -5.92 -4.62
CA ALA A 72 -11.42 -5.15 -5.85
C ALA A 72 -10.20 -5.30 -6.78
N ASN A 73 -8.97 -5.27 -6.23
CA ASN A 73 -7.76 -5.56 -7.01
C ASN A 73 -7.74 -7.00 -7.56
N ASN A 74 -8.20 -7.99 -6.79
CA ASN A 74 -8.37 -9.36 -7.28
C ASN A 74 -9.33 -9.41 -8.48
N LEU A 75 -10.43 -8.67 -8.41
CA LEU A 75 -11.38 -8.58 -9.52
C LEU A 75 -10.71 -7.99 -10.77
N GLY A 76 -10.00 -6.87 -10.65
CA GLY A 76 -9.27 -6.26 -11.77
C GLY A 76 -8.22 -7.18 -12.37
N SER A 77 -7.49 -7.92 -11.53
CA SER A 77 -6.42 -8.83 -11.94
C SER A 77 -6.89 -9.95 -12.86
N LYS A 78 -8.16 -10.35 -12.78
CA LYS A 78 -8.74 -11.40 -13.65
C LYS A 78 -8.80 -10.96 -15.13
N TYR A 79 -8.83 -9.66 -15.39
CA TYR A 79 -8.88 -9.08 -16.74
C TYR A 79 -7.50 -8.68 -17.27
N ALA A 80 -6.48 -8.73 -16.43
CA ALA A 80 -5.14 -8.32 -16.76
C ALA A 80 -4.47 -9.26 -17.80
N LYS A 81 -3.79 -8.68 -18.79
CA LYS A 81 -3.04 -9.38 -19.83
C LYS A 81 -1.52 -9.25 -19.67
N GLY A 82 -1.06 -8.30 -18.83
CA GLY A 82 0.34 -8.01 -18.60
C GLY A 82 1.08 -9.14 -17.90
N GLU A 83 2.39 -9.22 -18.14
CA GLU A 83 3.30 -10.12 -17.43
C GLU A 83 3.42 -9.72 -15.95
N TYR A 84 3.40 -8.42 -15.66
CA TYR A 84 3.34 -7.86 -14.32
C TYR A 84 2.02 -7.13 -14.09
N LEU A 85 1.50 -7.25 -12.87
CA LEU A 85 0.41 -6.45 -12.34
C LEU A 85 1.01 -5.28 -11.58
N PHE A 86 0.50 -4.09 -11.79
CA PHE A 86 0.89 -2.90 -11.05
C PHE A 86 -0.32 -2.30 -10.36
N PHE A 87 -0.47 -2.59 -9.07
CA PHE A 87 -1.51 -2.01 -8.23
C PHE A 87 -1.11 -0.59 -7.87
N LEU A 88 -1.87 0.37 -8.36
CA LEU A 88 -1.57 1.79 -8.19
C LEU A 88 -2.77 2.51 -7.57
N ASN A 89 -2.53 3.22 -6.47
CA ASN A 89 -3.59 3.96 -5.81
C ASN A 89 -4.09 5.13 -6.68
N PRO A 90 -5.39 5.47 -6.61
CA PRO A 90 -5.98 6.56 -7.39
C PRO A 90 -5.40 7.94 -7.06
N ASP A 91 -4.85 8.13 -5.88
CA ASP A 91 -4.27 9.37 -5.38
C ASP A 91 -2.73 9.44 -5.53
N THR A 92 -2.21 8.74 -6.53
CA THR A 92 -0.80 8.80 -6.92
C THR A 92 -0.62 9.53 -8.24
N TYR A 93 0.58 10.02 -8.52
CA TYR A 93 1.01 10.42 -9.85
C TYR A 93 2.50 10.21 -10.05
N LEU A 94 2.89 9.87 -11.27
CA LEU A 94 4.29 9.61 -11.59
C LEU A 94 5.08 10.92 -11.62
N ILE A 95 6.35 10.87 -11.22
CA ILE A 95 7.30 12.00 -11.37
C ILE A 95 8.24 11.74 -12.56
N ASN A 96 8.41 10.48 -12.92
CA ASN A 96 9.27 10.04 -14.01
C ASN A 96 8.70 8.75 -14.63
N ASN A 97 9.41 8.17 -15.59
CA ASN A 97 9.02 6.89 -16.19
C ASN A 97 9.17 5.72 -15.18
N ALA A 98 8.42 5.81 -14.07
CA ALA A 98 8.52 4.87 -12.94
C ALA A 98 8.14 3.45 -13.35
N ILE A 99 7.07 3.28 -14.14
CA ILE A 99 6.58 1.97 -14.56
C ILE A 99 7.64 1.22 -15.37
N LYS A 100 8.27 1.87 -16.37
CA LYS A 100 9.37 1.27 -17.12
C LYS A 100 10.54 0.90 -16.21
N LYS A 101 10.91 1.78 -15.27
CA LYS A 101 12.03 1.51 -14.36
C LYS A 101 11.77 0.31 -13.47
N LEU A 102 10.57 0.17 -12.92
CA LEU A 102 10.16 -0.98 -12.13
C LEU A 102 10.16 -2.26 -12.99
N PHE A 103 9.51 -2.23 -14.16
CA PHE A 103 9.44 -3.37 -15.05
C PHE A 103 10.80 -3.86 -15.52
N ILE A 104 11.65 -2.95 -16.04
CA ILE A 104 13.01 -3.31 -16.53
C ILE A 104 13.85 -3.89 -15.40
N PHE A 105 13.81 -3.28 -14.20
CA PHE A 105 14.54 -3.83 -13.07
C PHE A 105 14.05 -5.24 -12.70
N ALA A 106 12.73 -5.40 -12.58
CA ALA A 106 12.11 -6.69 -12.23
C ALA A 106 12.47 -7.77 -13.27
N LYS A 107 12.36 -7.44 -14.55
CA LYS A 107 12.65 -8.36 -15.66
C LYS A 107 14.12 -8.77 -15.71
N ASN A 108 15.04 -7.79 -15.66
CA ASN A 108 16.47 -8.05 -15.82
C ASN A 108 17.09 -8.78 -14.61
N ASN A 109 16.52 -8.63 -13.43
CA ASN A 109 17.02 -9.23 -12.21
C ASN A 109 16.18 -10.43 -11.72
N ASN A 110 15.20 -10.86 -12.52
CA ASN A 110 14.26 -11.94 -12.15
C ASN A 110 13.58 -11.68 -10.79
N ILE A 111 13.13 -10.43 -10.58
CA ILE A 111 12.46 -10.00 -9.37
C ILE A 111 10.95 -10.06 -9.59
N SER A 112 10.26 -10.77 -8.70
CA SER A 112 8.82 -10.95 -8.81
C SER A 112 7.99 -9.83 -8.18
N THR A 113 8.56 -9.05 -7.26
CA THR A 113 7.82 -8.04 -6.49
C THR A 113 8.70 -6.83 -6.19
N CYS A 114 8.22 -5.64 -6.55
CA CYS A 114 8.92 -4.39 -6.26
C CYS A 114 7.96 -3.19 -6.20
N GLY A 115 8.47 -2.05 -5.72
CA GLY A 115 7.78 -0.77 -5.69
C GLY A 115 8.76 0.40 -5.77
N ALA A 116 8.23 1.58 -5.96
CA ALA A 116 8.98 2.82 -6.14
C ALA A 116 9.32 3.51 -4.80
N ASN A 117 10.07 4.59 -4.85
CA ASN A 117 10.10 5.58 -3.79
C ASN A 117 8.90 6.50 -3.89
N LEU A 118 8.19 6.67 -2.79
CA LEU A 118 7.05 7.55 -2.67
C LEU A 118 7.44 8.93 -2.12
N PHE A 119 6.75 9.93 -2.60
CA PHE A 119 6.96 11.33 -2.22
C PHE A 119 5.61 12.00 -1.89
N THR A 120 5.64 13.00 -1.04
CA THR A 120 4.50 13.89 -0.82
C THR A 120 4.29 14.82 -2.02
N HIS A 121 3.17 15.57 -2.06
CA HIS A 121 2.93 16.61 -3.08
C HIS A 121 4.00 17.72 -3.10
N THR A 122 4.74 17.91 -1.99
CA THR A 122 5.89 18.83 -1.90
C THR A 122 7.22 18.17 -2.23
N HIS A 123 7.20 16.99 -2.83
CA HIS A 123 8.36 16.18 -3.20
C HIS A 123 9.28 15.80 -2.02
N LYS A 124 8.75 15.76 -0.80
CA LYS A 124 9.46 15.21 0.35
C LYS A 124 9.30 13.69 0.37
N PRO A 125 10.36 12.93 0.75
CA PRO A 125 10.25 11.50 0.95
C PRO A 125 9.13 11.12 1.92
N THR A 126 8.36 10.09 1.59
CA THR A 126 7.34 9.52 2.47
C THR A 126 7.45 8.00 2.52
N LEU A 127 6.63 7.38 3.36
CA LEU A 127 6.63 5.95 3.59
C LEU A 127 6.42 5.19 2.28
N SER A 128 7.43 4.42 1.87
CA SER A 128 7.43 3.61 0.64
C SER A 128 7.43 2.11 0.94
N TYR A 129 7.98 1.71 2.09
CA TYR A 129 8.12 0.30 2.50
C TYR A 129 8.37 0.17 3.99
N TRP A 130 8.33 -1.06 4.48
CA TRP A 130 8.78 -1.45 5.82
C TRP A 130 9.94 -2.43 5.76
N MET A 131 10.83 -2.32 6.75
CA MET A 131 11.98 -3.22 6.91
C MET A 131 11.68 -4.44 7.76
N LEU A 132 10.58 -4.44 8.51
CA LEU A 132 10.11 -5.55 9.33
C LEU A 132 8.70 -5.95 8.91
N THR A 133 8.43 -7.24 8.88
CA THR A 133 7.07 -7.76 8.84
C THR A 133 6.43 -7.61 10.23
N PRO A 134 5.14 -7.29 10.33
CA PRO A 134 4.47 -7.17 11.62
C PRO A 134 4.69 -8.39 12.51
N SER A 135 5.30 -8.16 13.68
CA SER A 135 5.79 -9.17 14.61
C SER A 135 6.06 -8.54 15.97
N ILE A 136 6.41 -9.32 16.98
CA ILE A 136 6.84 -8.80 18.29
C ILE A 136 8.03 -7.85 18.14
N SER A 137 9.00 -8.17 17.28
CA SER A 137 10.18 -7.30 17.05
C SER A 137 9.82 -5.97 16.40
N ASP A 138 8.81 -5.96 15.51
CA ASP A 138 8.28 -4.74 14.91
C ASP A 138 7.59 -3.87 15.98
N GLU A 139 6.74 -4.46 16.81
CA GLU A 139 6.08 -3.75 17.93
C GLU A 139 7.07 -3.16 18.94
N ILE A 140 8.14 -3.90 19.26
CA ILE A 140 9.23 -3.39 20.12
C ILE A 140 9.94 -2.22 19.43
N SER A 141 10.23 -2.32 18.15
CA SER A 141 10.83 -1.22 17.39
C SER A 141 9.93 0.01 17.38
N ALA A 142 8.63 -0.18 17.15
CA ALA A 142 7.63 0.90 17.19
C ALA A 142 7.53 1.53 18.59
N LEU A 143 7.57 0.73 19.67
CA LEU A 143 7.61 1.20 21.04
C LEU A 143 8.81 2.13 21.28
N LEU A 144 9.97 1.77 20.73
CA LEU A 144 11.21 2.56 20.78
C LEU A 144 11.30 3.65 19.69
N CYS A 145 10.18 4.09 19.14
CA CYS A 145 10.09 5.13 18.09
C CYS A 145 10.94 4.82 16.83
N ASN A 146 11.10 3.54 16.51
CA ASN A 146 11.91 3.01 15.41
C ASN A 146 13.39 3.42 15.46
N ILE A 147 13.90 3.83 16.65
CA ILE A 147 15.30 4.22 16.82
C ILE A 147 16.27 3.10 16.38
N PRO A 148 16.07 1.81 16.74
CA PRO A 148 16.95 0.74 16.28
C PRO A 148 16.99 0.62 14.75
N LEU A 149 15.85 0.77 14.08
CA LEU A 149 15.79 0.74 12.62
C LEU A 149 16.44 1.97 11.98
N LYS A 150 16.22 3.15 12.56
CA LYS A 150 16.86 4.40 12.10
C LYS A 150 18.38 4.31 12.13
N ILE A 151 18.95 3.79 13.20
CA ILE A 151 20.40 3.58 13.34
C ILE A 151 20.87 2.52 12.34
N ARG A 152 20.23 1.34 12.33
CA ARG A 152 20.63 0.22 11.48
C ARG A 152 20.60 0.55 10.00
N TYR A 153 19.63 1.33 9.54
CA TYR A 153 19.40 1.64 8.13
C TYR A 153 19.72 3.10 7.78
N LEU A 154 20.43 3.85 8.63
CA LEU A 154 20.83 5.24 8.41
C LEU A 154 19.65 6.11 7.95
N ASN A 155 18.54 6.06 8.69
CA ASN A 155 17.27 6.72 8.38
C ASN A 155 16.56 6.25 7.08
N SER A 156 17.07 5.19 6.44
CA SER A 156 16.51 4.61 5.20
C SER A 156 15.67 3.37 5.51
N HIS A 157 14.80 3.43 6.53
CA HIS A 157 13.97 2.32 7.01
C HIS A 157 12.53 2.35 6.50
N GLU A 158 12.09 3.49 5.98
CA GLU A 158 10.74 3.71 5.42
C GLU A 158 10.79 4.29 4.00
N HIS A 159 11.93 4.85 3.61
CA HIS A 159 12.17 5.44 2.31
C HIS A 159 13.65 5.23 1.92
N ASN A 160 13.91 4.92 0.67
CA ASN A 160 15.27 4.65 0.22
C ASN A 160 16.01 5.95 -0.15
N LEU A 161 16.89 6.37 0.72
CA LEU A 161 17.72 7.56 0.53
C LEU A 161 18.98 7.27 -0.32
N THR A 162 19.18 6.01 -0.75
CA THR A 162 20.32 5.62 -1.59
C THR A 162 19.93 5.58 -3.06
N ALA A 163 20.91 5.46 -3.95
CA ALA A 163 20.65 5.27 -5.38
C ALA A 163 20.44 3.79 -5.78
N THR A 164 20.73 2.85 -4.88
CA THR A 164 20.69 1.41 -5.15
C THR A 164 19.37 0.77 -4.70
N PRO A 165 18.85 -0.21 -5.45
CA PRO A 165 17.70 -1.01 -5.01
C PRO A 165 17.93 -1.65 -3.65
N LYS A 166 16.88 -1.72 -2.84
CA LYS A 166 16.95 -2.24 -1.47
C LYS A 166 15.97 -3.38 -1.28
N GLU A 167 16.44 -4.52 -0.74
CA GLU A 167 15.57 -5.58 -0.26
C GLU A 167 14.82 -5.12 1.00
N VAL A 168 13.50 -5.31 1.02
CA VAL A 168 12.60 -4.81 2.08
C VAL A 168 11.68 -5.91 2.58
N ALA A 169 10.99 -5.67 3.71
CA ALA A 169 9.99 -6.62 4.18
C ALA A 169 8.74 -6.60 3.33
N PHE A 170 8.21 -5.42 3.04
CA PHE A 170 7.07 -5.22 2.13
C PHE A 170 6.97 -3.76 1.66
N ILE A 171 6.40 -3.59 0.47
CA ILE A 171 6.07 -2.32 -0.18
C ILE A 171 4.66 -1.90 0.26
N THR A 172 4.39 -0.60 0.32
CA THR A 172 3.04 -0.09 0.56
C THR A 172 2.06 -0.52 -0.53
N GLY A 173 0.77 -0.59 -0.23
CA GLY A 173 -0.27 -0.87 -1.22
C GLY A 173 -0.46 0.22 -2.28
N ALA A 174 0.27 1.36 -2.16
CA ALA A 174 0.10 2.50 -3.05
C ALA A 174 0.70 2.28 -4.46
N ASP A 175 1.74 1.45 -4.58
CA ASP A 175 2.52 1.29 -5.82
C ASP A 175 3.18 -0.10 -5.94
N LEU A 176 2.43 -1.15 -5.73
CA LEU A 176 2.91 -2.52 -5.70
C LEU A 176 2.94 -3.15 -7.11
N MET A 177 4.13 -3.43 -7.64
CA MET A 177 4.32 -4.22 -8.87
C MET A 177 4.66 -5.67 -8.51
N ILE A 178 3.93 -6.62 -9.12
CA ILE A 178 4.12 -8.05 -8.88
C ILE A 178 3.98 -8.85 -10.17
N GLN A 179 4.80 -9.89 -10.34
CA GLN A 179 4.66 -10.83 -11.45
C GLN A 179 3.30 -11.52 -11.39
N LYS A 180 2.53 -11.46 -12.49
CA LYS A 180 1.17 -12.00 -12.56
C LYS A 180 1.10 -13.48 -12.16
N LYS A 181 2.06 -14.30 -12.63
CA LYS A 181 2.13 -15.73 -12.30
C LYS A 181 2.25 -15.94 -10.77
N LEU A 182 3.12 -15.19 -10.11
CA LEU A 182 3.30 -15.28 -8.65
C LEU A 182 2.06 -14.81 -7.91
N PHE A 183 1.43 -13.71 -8.36
CA PHE A 183 0.19 -13.21 -7.75
C PHE A 183 -0.91 -14.29 -7.70
N PHE A 184 -1.14 -14.99 -8.80
CA PHE A 184 -2.12 -16.07 -8.84
C PHE A 184 -1.65 -17.34 -8.10
N GLN A 185 -0.35 -17.63 -8.09
CA GLN A 185 0.22 -18.75 -7.33
C GLN A 185 -0.03 -18.61 -5.82
N VAL A 186 0.00 -17.37 -5.30
CA VAL A 186 -0.30 -17.11 -3.88
C VAL A 186 -1.78 -16.76 -3.64
N ASN A 187 -2.67 -17.01 -4.61
CA ASN A 187 -4.10 -16.74 -4.56
C ASN A 187 -4.47 -15.25 -4.38
N GLY A 188 -3.63 -14.32 -4.86
CA GLY A 188 -3.92 -12.89 -4.81
C GLY A 188 -3.98 -12.31 -3.40
N PHE A 189 -4.70 -11.19 -3.27
CA PHE A 189 -5.01 -10.61 -1.96
C PHE A 189 -6.00 -11.49 -1.20
N ASP A 190 -5.79 -11.63 0.11
CA ASP A 190 -6.75 -12.31 0.98
C ASP A 190 -8.00 -11.43 1.17
N GLU A 191 -9.15 -11.98 0.78
CA GLU A 191 -10.44 -11.27 0.76
C GLU A 191 -11.06 -11.02 2.15
N ASP A 192 -10.48 -11.58 3.21
CA ASP A 192 -10.89 -11.32 4.58
C ASP A 192 -10.43 -9.94 5.08
N PHE A 193 -9.43 -9.34 4.41
CA PHE A 193 -9.01 -7.96 4.67
C PHE A 193 -9.85 -6.99 3.82
N PHE A 194 -10.64 -6.17 4.49
CA PHE A 194 -11.40 -5.13 3.78
C PHE A 194 -10.49 -3.96 3.37
N MET A 195 -9.62 -3.52 4.30
CA MET A 195 -8.65 -2.44 4.10
C MET A 195 -7.55 -2.54 5.15
N TYR A 196 -6.31 -2.23 4.74
CA TYR A 196 -5.08 -2.37 5.50
C TYR A 196 -4.66 -3.83 5.74
N PHE A 197 -3.37 -4.10 5.74
CA PHE A 197 -2.73 -5.41 5.88
C PHE A 197 -2.97 -6.40 4.73
N GLU A 198 -3.82 -6.14 3.77
CA GLU A 198 -4.00 -7.03 2.61
C GLU A 198 -2.71 -7.12 1.77
N GLU A 199 -2.03 -6.00 1.53
CA GLU A 199 -0.74 -5.96 0.84
C GLU A 199 0.39 -6.56 1.70
N THR A 200 0.32 -6.37 3.01
CA THR A 200 1.26 -6.93 3.99
C THR A 200 1.14 -8.46 4.03
N ASP A 201 -0.08 -8.99 4.10
CA ASP A 201 -0.36 -10.43 4.07
C ASP A 201 0.07 -11.07 2.75
N LEU A 202 -0.26 -10.44 1.62
CA LEU A 202 0.16 -10.91 0.29
C LEU A 202 1.68 -11.05 0.23
N GLN A 203 2.41 -10.01 0.61
CA GLN A 203 3.86 -9.98 0.55
C GLN A 203 4.51 -10.88 1.62
N HIS A 204 3.88 -11.08 2.76
CA HIS A 204 4.29 -12.09 3.74
C HIS A 204 4.23 -13.51 3.16
N ARG A 205 3.13 -13.86 2.46
CA ARG A 205 3.01 -15.18 1.77
C ARG A 205 4.06 -15.34 0.67
N ILE A 206 4.35 -14.28 -0.09
CA ILE A 206 5.40 -14.27 -1.11
C ILE A 206 6.78 -14.54 -0.51
N LYS A 207 7.11 -13.87 0.60
CA LYS A 207 8.39 -14.09 1.31
C LYS A 207 8.52 -15.50 1.88
N ASN A 208 7.43 -16.08 2.38
CA ASN A 208 7.42 -17.44 2.90
C ASN A 208 7.70 -18.51 1.79
N LEU A 209 7.49 -18.15 0.52
CA LEU A 209 7.91 -18.94 -0.63
C LEU A 209 9.37 -18.70 -1.05
N GLY A 210 10.13 -17.87 -0.31
CA GLY A 210 11.53 -17.55 -0.59
C GLY A 210 11.76 -16.42 -1.58
N TYR A 211 10.70 -15.76 -2.08
CA TYR A 211 10.87 -14.61 -2.97
C TYR A 211 11.27 -13.35 -2.20
N LYS A 212 12.08 -12.53 -2.88
CA LYS A 212 12.55 -11.24 -2.36
C LYS A 212 11.71 -10.10 -2.90
N ILE A 213 11.58 -9.05 -2.10
CA ILE A 213 10.82 -7.84 -2.41
C ILE A 213 11.80 -6.66 -2.42
N TYR A 214 11.70 -5.80 -3.45
CA TYR A 214 12.64 -4.71 -3.62
C TYR A 214 11.96 -3.35 -3.74
N ASN A 215 12.52 -2.35 -3.07
CA ASN A 215 12.27 -0.95 -3.37
C ASN A 215 13.28 -0.45 -4.40
N ILE A 216 12.77 0.26 -5.42
CA ILE A 216 13.55 0.78 -6.56
C ILE A 216 13.58 2.30 -6.50
N PRO A 217 14.63 2.93 -5.96
CA PRO A 217 14.66 4.36 -5.69
C PRO A 217 14.71 5.23 -6.94
N SER A 218 15.10 4.68 -8.08
CA SER A 218 15.08 5.38 -9.36
C SER A 218 13.67 5.57 -9.94
N ALA A 219 12.70 4.73 -9.55
CA ALA A 219 11.28 4.91 -9.81
C ALA A 219 10.69 5.84 -8.74
N LYS A 220 10.00 6.91 -9.16
CA LYS A 220 9.53 7.96 -8.27
C LYS A 220 8.06 8.26 -8.52
N ILE A 221 7.27 8.21 -7.47
CA ILE A 221 5.81 8.41 -7.51
C ILE A 221 5.41 9.33 -6.35
N VAL A 222 4.53 10.29 -6.59
CA VAL A 222 3.89 11.04 -5.52
C VAL A 222 2.66 10.28 -5.03
N HIS A 223 2.48 10.22 -3.72
CA HIS A 223 1.29 9.70 -3.07
C HIS A 223 0.70 10.81 -2.19
N LEU A 224 -0.53 11.21 -2.50
CA LEU A 224 -1.18 12.36 -1.85
C LEU A 224 -1.70 12.02 -0.45
N GLU A 225 -1.79 10.72 -0.12
CA GLU A 225 -2.39 10.21 1.14
C GLU A 225 -3.80 10.79 1.37
N SER A 226 -4.57 10.89 0.28
CA SER A 226 -5.91 11.48 0.29
C SER A 226 -6.84 10.77 1.26
N GLN A 227 -7.64 11.54 1.95
CA GLN A 227 -8.54 11.01 2.96
C GLN A 227 -9.85 10.53 2.33
N THR A 228 -9.84 9.35 1.71
CA THR A 228 -11.06 8.73 1.14
C THR A 228 -12.02 8.20 2.20
N LEU A 229 -11.57 7.94 3.42
CA LEU A 229 -12.42 7.54 4.55
C LEU A 229 -12.86 8.73 5.37
N SER A 230 -14.15 8.74 5.74
CA SER A 230 -14.84 9.88 6.33
C SER A 230 -14.42 10.26 7.75
N SER A 231 -13.84 9.34 8.53
CA SER A 231 -13.40 9.66 9.89
C SER A 231 -12.09 8.97 10.29
N ARG A 232 -11.30 9.69 11.11
CA ARG A 232 -10.05 9.17 11.67
C ARG A 232 -10.29 7.94 12.56
N THR A 233 -11.37 7.93 13.30
CA THR A 233 -11.76 6.81 14.19
C THR A 233 -12.04 5.55 13.40
N GLN A 234 -12.76 5.66 12.29
CA GLN A 234 -13.03 4.52 11.40
C GLN A 234 -11.75 3.94 10.78
N LYS A 235 -10.79 4.79 10.39
CA LYS A 235 -9.47 4.33 9.90
C LYS A 235 -8.74 3.51 10.96
N ILE A 236 -8.72 3.99 12.21
CA ILE A 236 -8.08 3.29 13.33
C ILE A 236 -8.75 1.94 13.57
N GLN A 237 -10.07 1.90 13.57
CA GLN A 237 -10.83 0.65 13.76
C GLN A 237 -10.47 -0.38 12.68
N LEU A 238 -10.57 -0.02 11.41
CA LEU A 238 -10.24 -0.91 10.28
C LEU A 238 -8.79 -1.40 10.36
N PHE A 239 -7.86 -0.51 10.70
CA PHE A 239 -6.45 -0.87 10.87
C PHE A 239 -6.25 -1.91 12.00
N LEU A 240 -6.87 -1.70 13.16
CA LEU A 240 -6.73 -2.61 14.30
C LEU A 240 -7.43 -3.96 14.06
N GLU A 241 -8.58 -3.97 13.39
CA GLU A 241 -9.27 -5.20 12.98
C GLU A 241 -8.39 -6.00 12.00
N SER A 242 -7.82 -5.35 11.00
CA SER A 242 -6.94 -5.98 10.01
C SER A 242 -5.62 -6.44 10.63
N ARG A 243 -5.02 -5.63 11.54
CA ARG A 243 -3.86 -6.03 12.33
C ARG A 243 -4.15 -7.30 13.12
N ARG A 244 -5.28 -7.36 13.83
CA ARG A 244 -5.69 -8.56 14.57
C ARG A 244 -5.81 -9.78 13.67
N LYS A 245 -6.47 -9.65 12.51
CA LYS A 245 -6.60 -10.73 11.52
C LYS A 245 -5.23 -11.22 11.05
N PHE A 246 -4.33 -10.31 10.70
CA PHE A 246 -2.98 -10.64 10.28
C PHE A 246 -2.22 -11.45 11.34
N TYR A 247 -2.24 -10.99 12.61
CA TYR A 247 -1.57 -11.70 13.70
C TYR A 247 -2.17 -13.08 13.95
N LEU A 248 -3.51 -13.21 13.98
CA LEU A 248 -4.17 -14.50 14.23
C LEU A 248 -3.98 -15.50 13.08
N LYS A 249 -3.76 -15.01 11.86
CA LYS A 249 -3.47 -15.84 10.69
C LYS A 249 -2.01 -16.30 10.63
N ASN A 250 -1.06 -15.42 10.96
CA ASN A 250 0.36 -15.62 10.68
C ASN A 250 1.21 -15.86 11.94
N HIS A 251 0.64 -15.74 13.13
CA HIS A 251 1.33 -15.88 14.42
C HIS A 251 0.49 -16.67 15.42
N THR A 252 1.09 -17.09 16.53
CA THR A 252 0.37 -17.76 17.62
C THR A 252 -0.48 -16.75 18.42
N ILE A 253 -1.53 -17.25 19.08
CA ILE A 253 -2.36 -16.43 19.99
C ILE A 253 -1.50 -15.75 21.07
N THR A 254 -0.48 -16.44 21.58
CA THR A 254 0.45 -15.89 22.57
C THR A 254 1.24 -14.71 21.99
N GLN A 255 1.77 -14.85 20.78
CA GLN A 255 2.47 -13.75 20.09
C GLN A 255 1.56 -12.54 19.85
N PHE A 256 0.31 -12.78 19.46
CA PHE A 256 -0.67 -11.70 19.32
C PHE A 256 -0.93 -10.98 20.65
N LYS A 257 -1.13 -11.74 21.76
CA LYS A 257 -1.32 -11.14 23.09
C LYS A 257 -0.13 -10.29 23.53
N ILE A 258 1.09 -10.78 23.32
CA ILE A 258 2.32 -10.03 23.60
C ILE A 258 2.38 -8.75 22.74
N ALA A 259 2.20 -8.86 21.44
CA ALA A 259 2.19 -7.72 20.50
C ALA A 259 1.13 -6.68 20.88
N ASN A 260 -0.06 -7.12 21.32
CA ASN A 260 -1.13 -6.23 21.75
C ASN A 260 -0.82 -5.54 23.08
N THR A 261 -0.15 -6.22 24.01
CA THR A 261 0.34 -5.63 25.26
C THR A 261 1.39 -4.55 25.00
N ILE A 262 2.34 -4.82 24.09
CA ILE A 262 3.36 -3.83 23.68
C ILE A 262 2.69 -2.61 23.02
N LEU A 263 1.70 -2.80 22.15
CA LEU A 263 0.94 -1.70 21.55
C LEU A 263 0.24 -0.85 22.62
N LYS A 264 -0.43 -1.46 23.61
CA LYS A 264 -1.07 -0.75 24.72
C LYS A 264 -0.07 0.06 25.54
N LEU A 265 1.08 -0.53 25.85
CA LEU A 265 2.17 0.17 26.54
C LEU A 265 2.68 1.36 25.71
N SER A 266 2.87 1.15 24.41
CA SER A 266 3.25 2.20 23.46
C SER A 266 2.25 3.36 23.44
N CYS A 267 0.94 3.06 23.50
CA CYS A 267 -0.10 4.08 23.58
C CYS A 267 0.00 4.88 24.88
N ILE A 268 0.14 4.22 26.02
CA ILE A 268 0.24 4.87 27.35
C ILE A 268 1.44 5.83 27.39
N ILE A 269 2.62 5.36 26.96
CA ILE A 269 3.84 6.18 26.91
C ILE A 269 3.64 7.41 26.02
N ARG A 270 3.07 7.24 24.82
CA ARG A 270 2.83 8.35 23.89
C ARG A 270 1.77 9.33 24.39
N ILE A 271 0.72 8.84 25.04
CA ILE A 271 -0.27 9.70 25.70
C ILE A 271 0.41 10.59 26.73
N SER A 272 1.25 10.01 27.62
CA SER A 272 1.97 10.75 28.65
C SER A 272 2.94 11.79 28.05
N ILE A 273 3.74 11.41 27.06
CA ILE A 273 4.67 12.32 26.38
C ILE A 273 3.92 13.47 25.71
N PHE A 274 2.86 13.18 24.94
CA PHE A 274 2.12 14.23 24.21
C PHE A 274 1.27 15.08 25.13
N TYR A 275 0.86 14.57 26.29
CA TYR A 275 0.21 15.37 27.34
C TYR A 275 1.17 16.41 27.91
N ILE A 276 2.39 16.02 28.27
CA ILE A 276 3.45 16.95 28.76
C ILE A 276 3.79 17.98 27.66
N LEU A 277 3.84 17.56 26.40
CA LEU A 277 4.12 18.44 25.26
C LEU A 277 2.89 19.29 24.81
N GLN A 278 1.78 19.22 25.52
CA GLN A 278 0.51 19.93 25.24
C GLN A 278 -0.04 19.69 23.81
N LYS A 279 0.21 18.51 23.23
CA LYS A 279 -0.26 18.13 21.88
C LYS A 279 -1.60 17.38 21.94
N THR A 280 -2.67 18.07 22.27
CA THR A 280 -4.01 17.49 22.53
C THR A 280 -4.51 16.56 21.40
N GLU A 281 -4.34 16.91 20.14
CA GLU A 281 -4.76 16.05 19.02
C GLU A 281 -4.03 14.70 19.02
N LYS A 282 -2.72 14.67 19.34
CA LYS A 282 -1.94 13.44 19.43
C LYS A 282 -2.36 12.63 20.65
N VAL A 283 -2.65 13.27 21.77
CA VAL A 283 -3.19 12.61 22.97
C VAL A 283 -4.50 11.88 22.61
N ASN A 284 -5.43 12.57 21.97
CA ASN A 284 -6.73 12.01 21.57
C ASN A 284 -6.57 10.86 20.58
N TYR A 285 -5.65 10.96 19.62
CA TYR A 285 -5.33 9.89 18.69
C TYR A 285 -4.90 8.60 19.41
N TRP A 286 -3.93 8.69 20.32
CA TRP A 286 -3.42 7.53 21.05
C TRP A 286 -4.42 6.97 22.07
N LYS A 287 -5.26 7.82 22.66
CA LYS A 287 -6.40 7.38 23.50
C LYS A 287 -7.41 6.56 22.68
N THR A 288 -7.72 6.98 21.46
CA THR A 288 -8.63 6.23 20.56
C THR A 288 -8.06 4.84 20.25
N ILE A 289 -6.75 4.75 19.92
CA ILE A 289 -6.10 3.45 19.67
C ILE A 289 -6.16 2.58 20.93
N LEU A 290 -5.78 3.12 22.10
CA LEU A 290 -5.78 2.38 23.37
C LEU A 290 -7.16 1.80 23.71
N HIS A 291 -8.21 2.60 23.51
CA HIS A 291 -9.59 2.16 23.76
C HIS A 291 -10.03 1.03 22.82
N GLN A 292 -9.64 1.10 21.54
CA GLN A 292 -10.02 0.10 20.54
C GLN A 292 -9.15 -1.18 20.56
N CYS A 293 -7.99 -1.14 21.22
CA CYS A 293 -7.12 -2.31 21.44
C CYS A 293 -7.56 -3.21 22.61
N SER A 294 -8.66 -2.86 23.28
CA SER A 294 -9.11 -3.52 24.52
C SER A 294 -9.79 -4.84 24.25
#